data_a91106b34ba7862499356d2fc1b3b291
#
_entry.id   a91106b34ba7862499356d2fc1b3b291
#
_cell.length_a   1.000
_cell.length_b   1.000
_cell.length_c   1.000
_cell.angle_alpha   90.00
_cell.angle_beta   90.00
_cell.angle_gamma   90.00
#
_symmetry.space_group_name_H-M   'P 1'
#
loop_
_entity.id
_entity.type
_entity.pdbx_description
1 polymer ?
#
loop_
_entity_poly.entity_id
_entity_poly.type
_entity_poly.pdbx_seq_one_letter_code
_entity_poly.pdbx_strand_id
1 'polypeptide(L)'
;KQLPRMIDSGYLHALCITACSYSRGDSVNFYQGAPQLSDWHRARRRGRRTLLSHEHLMASSAIPLIFPAVDVAGEYYGDGALRQLAPISPALHLGASRVLVIGAGTGVGSAAKSPVMSYPSLAQIIGHIMSSSFVDSLEMDLERMHRINHTVSILPPERLATTSLKPINYMVISPQLDKLERLAAQYAHTLPASIQLFVRGSGMFKKSGSNLLSYLIFEAPFTKALIELGYSEAKEREAELKTFLFPANLADQDAGNSTVLNFRRPSQSETGSSA
;
A
#
# COMPACT_ATOMS: atom_id res chain seq x y z
N LYS A 1 15.10 12.01 -17.70
CA LYS A 1 16.53 11.97 -18.07
C LYS A 1 17.45 11.48 -16.93
N GLN A 2 17.02 11.52 -15.66
CA GLN A 2 17.82 11.08 -14.51
C GLN A 2 17.70 9.57 -14.24
N LEU A 3 16.51 8.99 -14.42
CA LEU A 3 16.23 7.58 -14.09
C LEU A 3 17.18 6.59 -14.81
N PRO A 4 17.41 6.65 -16.13
CA PRO A 4 18.36 5.76 -16.78
C PRO A 4 19.78 5.88 -16.19
N ARG A 5 20.25 7.09 -15.93
CA ARG A 5 21.58 7.32 -15.34
C ARG A 5 21.72 6.69 -13.95
N MET A 6 20.67 6.76 -13.11
CA MET A 6 20.68 6.14 -11.78
C MET A 6 20.72 4.62 -11.86
N ILE A 7 20.06 4.04 -12.87
CA ILE A 7 20.09 2.58 -13.11
C ILE A 7 21.45 2.17 -13.64
N ASP A 8 21.97 2.89 -14.64
CA ASP A 8 23.26 2.59 -15.27
C ASP A 8 24.44 2.70 -14.29
N SER A 9 24.35 3.64 -13.33
CA SER A 9 25.35 3.83 -12.28
C SER A 9 25.20 2.86 -11.10
N GLY A 10 24.15 2.03 -11.06
CA GLY A 10 23.88 1.09 -9.99
C GLY A 10 23.28 1.68 -8.71
N TYR A 11 23.04 3.00 -8.66
CA TYR A 11 22.36 3.63 -7.51
C TYR A 11 20.91 3.20 -7.35
N LEU A 12 20.25 2.84 -8.45
CA LEU A 12 18.88 2.32 -8.45
C LEU A 12 18.84 1.03 -9.26
N HIS A 13 18.42 -0.07 -8.64
CA HIS A 13 18.28 -1.35 -9.34
C HIS A 13 17.10 -1.37 -10.31
N ALA A 14 15.94 -0.91 -9.86
CA ALA A 14 14.74 -0.76 -10.69
C ALA A 14 13.75 0.20 -10.07
N LEU A 15 12.90 0.79 -10.93
CA LEU A 15 11.68 1.49 -10.56
C LEU A 15 10.50 0.77 -11.19
N CYS A 16 9.43 0.55 -10.42
CA CYS A 16 8.21 -0.09 -10.89
C CYS A 16 6.99 0.77 -10.56
N ILE A 17 6.08 0.89 -11.51
CA ILE A 17 4.80 1.59 -11.37
C ILE A 17 3.70 0.60 -11.72
N THR A 18 2.72 0.44 -10.82
CA THR A 18 1.62 -0.50 -11.00
C THR A 18 0.37 0.23 -11.48
N ALA A 19 -0.26 -0.26 -12.54
CA ALA A 19 -1.54 0.23 -13.04
C ALA A 19 -2.48 -0.94 -13.38
N CYS A 20 -3.78 -0.67 -13.47
CA CYS A 20 -4.80 -1.64 -13.85
C CYS A 20 -5.22 -1.43 -15.30
N SER A 21 -5.09 -2.45 -16.14
CA SER A 21 -5.59 -2.42 -17.51
C SER A 21 -7.11 -2.59 -17.52
N TYR A 22 -7.83 -1.65 -18.13
CA TYR A 22 -9.28 -1.77 -18.29
C TYR A 22 -9.68 -2.77 -19.38
N SER A 23 -8.86 -2.94 -20.42
CA SER A 23 -9.17 -3.87 -21.51
C SER A 23 -8.98 -5.33 -21.10
N ARG A 24 -7.96 -5.61 -20.28
CA ARG A 24 -7.63 -7.00 -19.89
C ARG A 24 -8.09 -7.37 -18.49
N GLY A 25 -8.40 -6.37 -17.65
CA GLY A 25 -8.73 -6.57 -16.26
C GLY A 25 -7.59 -7.17 -15.43
N ASP A 26 -6.33 -6.94 -15.82
CA ASP A 26 -5.13 -7.41 -15.11
C ASP A 26 -4.33 -6.23 -14.51
N SER A 27 -3.50 -6.53 -13.54
CA SER A 27 -2.51 -5.60 -13.00
C SER A 27 -1.25 -5.64 -13.84
N VAL A 28 -0.79 -4.48 -14.28
CA VAL A 28 0.44 -4.31 -15.04
C VAL A 28 1.46 -3.54 -14.22
N ASN A 29 2.61 -4.15 -14.01
CA ASN A 29 3.74 -3.60 -13.30
C ASN A 29 4.74 -3.13 -14.36
N PHE A 30 4.66 -1.87 -14.74
CA PHE A 30 5.60 -1.25 -15.66
C PHE A 30 6.91 -1.00 -14.92
N TYR A 31 8.01 -1.56 -15.40
CA TYR A 31 9.29 -1.37 -14.73
C TYR A 31 10.40 -0.97 -15.69
N GLN A 32 11.30 -0.15 -15.18
CA GLN A 32 12.56 0.19 -15.79
C GLN A 32 13.68 -0.14 -14.80
N GLY A 33 14.67 -0.92 -15.21
CA GLY A 33 15.67 -1.43 -14.27
C GLY A 33 16.82 -2.14 -14.95
N ALA A 34 17.69 -2.72 -14.13
CA ALA A 34 18.91 -3.38 -14.52
C ALA A 34 18.72 -4.41 -15.65
N PRO A 35 19.71 -4.58 -16.56
CA PRO A 35 19.56 -5.41 -17.77
C PRO A 35 19.13 -6.84 -17.51
N GLN A 36 19.58 -7.44 -16.40
CA GLN A 36 19.32 -8.83 -16.03
C GLN A 36 17.88 -9.11 -15.60
N LEU A 37 17.10 -8.09 -15.31
CA LEU A 37 15.68 -8.25 -14.97
C LEU A 37 14.90 -8.69 -16.21
N SER A 38 13.93 -9.57 -16.02
CA SER A 38 13.06 -10.07 -17.10
C SER A 38 11.60 -9.83 -16.79
N ASP A 39 10.79 -9.79 -17.85
CA ASP A 39 9.34 -9.72 -17.71
C ASP A 39 8.80 -10.98 -17.01
N TRP A 40 7.71 -10.82 -16.26
CA TRP A 40 7.04 -11.94 -15.60
C TRP A 40 5.55 -11.95 -15.88
N HIS A 41 4.98 -13.14 -15.81
CA HIS A 41 3.56 -13.37 -15.99
C HIS A 41 3.02 -14.25 -14.86
N ARG A 42 1.93 -13.82 -14.22
CA ARG A 42 1.18 -14.52 -13.18
C ARG A 42 -0.31 -14.37 -13.46
N ALA A 43 -1.14 -15.15 -12.78
CA ALA A 43 -2.58 -15.01 -12.90
C ALA A 43 -3.02 -13.56 -12.64
N ARG A 44 -3.51 -12.87 -13.68
CA ARG A 44 -3.98 -11.47 -13.66
C ARG A 44 -2.95 -10.44 -13.19
N ARG A 45 -1.66 -10.74 -13.25
CA ARG A 45 -0.55 -9.83 -12.90
C ARG A 45 0.61 -10.06 -13.85
N ARG A 46 1.15 -9.01 -14.39
CA ARG A 46 2.33 -9.07 -15.28
C ARG A 46 3.30 -7.95 -15.01
N GLY A 47 4.58 -8.21 -15.16
CA GLY A 47 5.63 -7.21 -15.21
C GLY A 47 6.06 -6.99 -16.65
N ARG A 48 6.13 -5.76 -17.05
CA ARG A 48 6.51 -5.33 -18.40
C ARG A 48 7.62 -4.31 -18.33
N ARG A 49 8.75 -4.63 -18.92
CA ARG A 49 9.83 -3.67 -19.09
C ARG A 49 9.40 -2.55 -20.05
N THR A 50 9.58 -1.30 -19.63
CA THR A 50 9.27 -0.14 -20.46
C THR A 50 10.10 1.07 -20.04
N LEU A 51 10.16 2.09 -20.89
CA LEU A 51 10.63 3.40 -20.49
C LEU A 51 9.50 4.11 -19.73
N LEU A 52 9.72 4.35 -18.45
CA LEU A 52 8.72 4.98 -17.60
C LEU A 52 8.58 6.47 -17.94
N SER A 53 7.35 6.92 -18.02
CA SER A 53 6.93 8.29 -18.35
C SER A 53 5.88 8.80 -17.36
N HIS A 54 5.43 10.04 -17.52
CA HIS A 54 4.38 10.64 -16.69
C HIS A 54 3.06 9.89 -16.81
N GLU A 55 2.73 9.37 -18.01
CA GLU A 55 1.48 8.65 -18.25
C GLU A 55 1.37 7.41 -17.35
N HIS A 56 2.48 6.74 -17.09
CA HIS A 56 2.50 5.60 -16.16
C HIS A 56 2.18 6.03 -14.72
N LEU A 57 2.72 7.18 -14.27
CA LEU A 57 2.41 7.73 -12.95
C LEU A 57 0.95 8.16 -12.85
N MET A 58 0.46 8.87 -13.89
CA MET A 58 -0.94 9.29 -13.94
C MET A 58 -1.88 8.08 -13.96
N ALA A 59 -1.57 7.04 -14.74
CA ALA A 59 -2.34 5.81 -14.79
C ALA A 59 -2.40 5.11 -13.42
N SER A 60 -1.25 5.04 -12.72
CA SER A 60 -1.15 4.43 -11.39
C SER A 60 -1.99 5.11 -10.31
N SER A 61 -2.26 6.40 -10.47
CA SER A 61 -3.03 7.22 -9.53
C SER A 61 -4.42 7.63 -10.05
N ALA A 62 -4.84 7.09 -11.19
CA ALA A 62 -6.15 7.39 -11.79
C ALA A 62 -7.27 6.60 -11.09
N ILE A 63 -7.67 7.09 -9.90
CA ILE A 63 -8.77 6.50 -9.11
C ILE A 63 -10.06 6.52 -9.94
N PRO A 64 -10.72 5.36 -10.13
CA PRO A 64 -11.96 5.29 -10.90
C PRO A 64 -13.03 6.24 -10.38
N LEU A 65 -13.85 6.76 -11.28
CA LEU A 65 -14.92 7.72 -11.01
C LEU A 65 -14.45 9.12 -10.58
N ILE A 66 -13.19 9.27 -10.15
CA ILE A 66 -12.62 10.55 -9.72
C ILE A 66 -11.72 11.12 -10.82
N PHE A 67 -10.85 10.29 -11.38
CA PHE A 67 -9.94 10.69 -12.44
C PHE A 67 -10.24 9.91 -13.74
N PRO A 68 -9.99 10.53 -14.91
CA PRO A 68 -10.13 9.86 -16.20
C PRO A 68 -9.12 8.72 -16.31
N ALA A 69 -9.48 7.68 -17.06
CA ALA A 69 -8.54 6.65 -17.48
C ALA A 69 -7.43 7.26 -18.35
N VAL A 70 -6.23 6.74 -18.20
CA VAL A 70 -5.03 7.24 -18.89
C VAL A 70 -4.65 6.31 -20.03
N ASP A 71 -4.47 6.85 -21.22
CA ASP A 71 -3.92 6.10 -22.36
C ASP A 71 -2.41 5.93 -22.19
N VAL A 72 -1.96 4.68 -22.21
CA VAL A 72 -0.54 4.34 -22.26
C VAL A 72 -0.31 3.41 -23.45
N ALA A 73 0.27 3.94 -24.50
CA ALA A 73 0.58 3.21 -25.73
C ALA A 73 -0.65 2.52 -26.38
N GLY A 74 -1.79 3.22 -26.42
CA GLY A 74 -3.03 2.73 -27.05
C GLY A 74 -3.88 1.79 -26.20
N GLU A 75 -3.57 1.66 -24.90
CA GLU A 75 -4.36 0.91 -23.93
C GLU A 75 -4.72 1.79 -22.73
N TYR A 76 -5.98 1.74 -22.28
CA TYR A 76 -6.45 2.55 -21.15
C TYR A 76 -6.19 1.86 -19.82
N TYR A 77 -5.64 2.65 -18.89
CA TYR A 77 -5.30 2.20 -17.55
C TYR A 77 -5.94 3.08 -16.47
N GLY A 78 -6.15 2.49 -15.32
CA GLY A 78 -6.55 3.15 -14.09
C GLY A 78 -5.67 2.73 -12.92
N ASP A 79 -6.04 3.20 -11.73
CA ASP A 79 -5.29 3.00 -10.50
C ASP A 79 -4.91 1.53 -10.26
N GLY A 80 -3.64 1.31 -9.95
CA GLY A 80 -3.10 -0.02 -9.71
C GLY A 80 -3.74 -0.74 -8.53
N ALA A 81 -4.23 -0.01 -7.55
CA ALA A 81 -4.88 -0.55 -6.37
C ALA A 81 -6.18 -1.31 -6.69
N LEU A 82 -6.81 -1.08 -7.84
CA LEU A 82 -7.98 -1.87 -8.27
C LEU A 82 -7.73 -3.38 -8.34
N ARG A 83 -6.49 -3.78 -8.57
CA ARG A 83 -6.13 -5.20 -8.77
C ARG A 83 -4.94 -5.64 -7.95
N GLN A 84 -4.11 -4.73 -7.53
CA GLN A 84 -2.90 -5.02 -6.76
C GLN A 84 -2.70 -3.94 -5.71
N LEU A 85 -3.30 -4.15 -4.59
CA LEU A 85 -3.41 -3.20 -3.52
C LEU A 85 -2.09 -3.02 -2.75
N ALA A 86 -1.30 -4.08 -2.58
CA ALA A 86 0.05 -3.96 -2.05
C ALA A 86 1.05 -4.47 -3.10
N PRO A 87 1.85 -3.59 -3.71
CA PRO A 87 2.80 -3.97 -4.75
C PRO A 87 4.09 -4.62 -4.16
N ILE A 88 3.93 -5.52 -3.19
CA ILE A 88 5.05 -6.26 -2.61
C ILE A 88 5.60 -7.27 -3.61
N SER A 89 4.71 -7.98 -4.31
CA SER A 89 5.10 -8.97 -5.30
C SER A 89 6.01 -8.41 -6.41
N PRO A 90 5.77 -7.23 -6.99
CA PRO A 90 6.73 -6.62 -7.93
C PRO A 90 8.11 -6.38 -7.34
N ALA A 91 8.20 -5.90 -6.10
CA ALA A 91 9.50 -5.69 -5.45
C ALA A 91 10.30 -7.00 -5.36
N LEU A 92 9.63 -8.12 -5.06
CA LEU A 92 10.25 -9.44 -5.00
C LEU A 92 10.68 -9.94 -6.39
N HIS A 93 9.87 -9.73 -7.42
CA HIS A 93 10.23 -10.06 -8.81
C HIS A 93 11.42 -9.23 -9.31
N LEU A 94 11.57 -8.03 -8.80
CA LEU A 94 12.70 -7.16 -9.09
C LEU A 94 13.93 -7.41 -8.19
N GLY A 95 13.90 -8.47 -7.35
CA GLY A 95 15.04 -8.94 -6.60
C GLY A 95 15.16 -8.44 -5.16
N ALA A 96 14.16 -7.76 -4.62
CA ALA A 96 14.20 -7.30 -3.24
C ALA A 96 14.15 -8.48 -2.25
N SER A 97 15.09 -8.52 -1.31
CA SER A 97 15.11 -9.42 -0.14
C SER A 97 14.61 -8.74 1.13
N ARG A 98 14.58 -7.41 1.13
CA ARG A 98 14.08 -6.57 2.24
C ARG A 98 13.10 -5.55 1.68
N VAL A 99 11.94 -5.41 2.31
CA VAL A 99 10.85 -4.57 1.81
C VAL A 99 10.39 -3.60 2.89
N LEU A 100 10.67 -2.31 2.71
CA LEU A 100 10.03 -1.25 3.49
C LEU A 100 8.70 -0.89 2.83
N VAL A 101 7.60 -1.17 3.50
CA VAL A 101 6.25 -0.82 3.04
C VAL A 101 5.84 0.50 3.67
N ILE A 102 5.55 1.48 2.82
CA ILE A 102 4.96 2.76 3.26
C ILE A 102 3.50 2.74 2.84
N GLY A 103 2.62 2.62 3.81
CA GLY A 103 1.17 2.55 3.59
C GLY A 103 0.49 3.91 3.67
N ALA A 104 -0.62 4.05 2.98
CA ALA A 104 -1.45 5.26 3.01
C ALA A 104 -2.49 5.25 4.17
N GLY A 105 -2.45 4.26 5.03
CA GLY A 105 -3.32 4.06 6.19
C GLY A 105 -3.56 2.56 6.41
N THR A 106 -3.53 2.13 7.67
CA THR A 106 -3.88 0.75 8.04
C THR A 106 -5.14 0.74 8.90
N GLY A 107 -6.03 -0.22 8.63
CA GLY A 107 -7.22 -0.48 9.44
C GLY A 107 -6.92 -1.14 10.79
N VAL A 108 -5.66 -1.46 11.07
CA VAL A 108 -5.23 -2.10 12.33
C VAL A 108 -5.54 -1.18 13.50
N GLY A 109 -6.48 -1.57 14.34
CA GLY A 109 -6.93 -0.78 15.49
C GLY A 109 -8.18 0.07 15.27
N SER A 110 -8.79 0.02 14.10
CA SER A 110 -10.11 0.62 13.90
C SER A 110 -11.10 -0.04 14.86
N ALA A 111 -11.54 0.72 15.87
CA ALA A 111 -12.59 0.27 16.77
C ALA A 111 -13.79 -0.23 15.95
N ALA A 112 -14.38 -1.35 16.36
CA ALA A 112 -15.53 -1.94 15.72
C ALA A 112 -16.55 -0.83 15.37
N LYS A 113 -16.78 -0.60 14.08
CA LYS A 113 -17.73 0.41 13.64
C LYS A 113 -19.09 0.06 14.23
N SER A 114 -19.71 1.02 14.91
CA SER A 114 -21.07 0.83 15.43
C SER A 114 -22.00 0.36 14.32
N PRO A 115 -22.91 -0.58 14.58
CA PRO A 115 -23.82 -1.09 13.56
C PRO A 115 -24.58 0.07 12.90
N VAL A 116 -24.67 0.05 11.58
CA VAL A 116 -25.42 1.05 10.82
C VAL A 116 -26.91 0.79 11.04
N MET A 117 -27.58 1.68 11.74
CA MET A 117 -29.00 1.57 12.07
C MET A 117 -29.95 2.01 10.92
N SER A 118 -29.42 2.45 9.79
CA SER A 118 -30.19 2.91 8.65
C SER A 118 -29.70 2.29 7.36
N TYR A 119 -30.60 2.19 6.36
CA TYR A 119 -30.23 1.72 5.03
C TYR A 119 -29.10 2.58 4.44
N PRO A 120 -28.01 1.97 3.92
CA PRO A 120 -26.87 2.73 3.43
C PRO A 120 -27.23 3.47 2.14
N SER A 121 -26.79 4.73 2.03
CA SER A 121 -26.92 5.49 0.78
C SER A 121 -26.01 4.89 -0.33
N LEU A 122 -26.34 5.16 -1.58
CA LEU A 122 -25.52 4.73 -2.73
C LEU A 122 -24.08 5.22 -2.60
N ALA A 123 -23.87 6.42 -2.11
CA ALA A 123 -22.54 6.97 -1.86
C ALA A 123 -21.79 6.23 -0.74
N GLN A 124 -22.49 5.78 0.30
CA GLN A 124 -21.87 4.93 1.33
C GLN A 124 -21.48 3.57 0.78
N ILE A 125 -22.32 2.97 -0.09
CA ILE A 125 -21.99 1.71 -0.76
C ILE A 125 -20.77 1.86 -1.66
N ILE A 126 -20.75 2.88 -2.53
CA ILE A 126 -19.59 3.17 -3.40
C ILE A 126 -18.34 3.47 -2.56
N GLY A 127 -18.46 4.29 -1.53
CA GLY A 127 -17.37 4.59 -0.61
C GLY A 127 -16.84 3.35 0.09
N HIS A 128 -17.72 2.41 0.47
CA HIS A 128 -17.29 1.15 1.07
C HIS A 128 -16.57 0.23 0.07
N ILE A 129 -17.07 0.11 -1.15
CA ILE A 129 -16.40 -0.65 -2.22
C ILE A 129 -15.02 -0.06 -2.51
N MET A 130 -14.92 1.27 -2.62
CA MET A 130 -13.65 1.95 -2.83
C MET A 130 -12.70 1.73 -1.65
N SER A 131 -13.17 1.94 -0.42
CA SER A 131 -12.34 1.77 0.79
C SER A 131 -11.85 0.33 0.93
N SER A 132 -12.72 -0.68 0.75
CA SER A 132 -12.30 -2.09 0.82
C SER A 132 -11.30 -2.45 -0.27
N SER A 133 -11.43 -1.84 -1.44
CA SER A 133 -10.45 -2.02 -2.52
C SER A 133 -9.08 -1.40 -2.18
N PHE A 134 -9.01 -0.35 -1.39
CA PHE A 134 -7.76 0.40 -1.15
C PHE A 134 -7.12 0.14 0.23
N VAL A 135 -7.85 -0.37 1.23
CA VAL A 135 -7.35 -0.50 2.61
C VAL A 135 -7.08 -1.95 3.03
N ASP A 136 -8.00 -2.88 2.72
CA ASP A 136 -8.00 -4.21 3.32
C ASP A 136 -6.91 -5.16 2.80
N SER A 137 -6.24 -4.85 1.72
CA SER A 137 -5.39 -5.81 1.04
C SER A 137 -3.92 -5.79 1.43
N LEU A 138 -3.44 -4.69 1.99
CA LEU A 138 -2.08 -4.67 2.54
C LEU A 138 -1.98 -5.70 3.67
N GLU A 139 -2.99 -5.78 4.53
CA GLU A 139 -3.02 -6.74 5.64
C GLU A 139 -3.01 -8.18 5.13
N MET A 140 -3.76 -8.50 4.09
CA MET A 140 -3.78 -9.83 3.48
C MET A 140 -2.43 -10.22 2.87
N ASP A 141 -1.76 -9.29 2.17
CA ASP A 141 -0.45 -9.56 1.59
C ASP A 141 0.65 -9.69 2.67
N LEU A 142 0.56 -8.92 3.77
CA LEU A 142 1.44 -9.05 4.92
C LEU A 142 1.23 -10.38 5.64
N GLU A 143 -0.01 -10.81 5.85
CA GLU A 143 -0.33 -12.12 6.41
C GLU A 143 0.20 -13.25 5.53
N ARG A 144 0.08 -13.13 4.21
CA ARG A 144 0.65 -14.09 3.27
C ARG A 144 2.17 -14.17 3.39
N MET A 145 2.87 -13.02 3.47
CA MET A 145 4.32 -13.00 3.67
C MET A 145 4.70 -13.63 5.00
N HIS A 146 3.96 -13.33 6.06
CA HIS A 146 4.19 -13.95 7.36
C HIS A 146 4.09 -15.48 7.29
N ARG A 147 3.04 -16.01 6.64
CA ARG A 147 2.89 -17.48 6.45
C ARG A 147 4.03 -18.08 5.63
N ILE A 148 4.47 -17.39 4.55
CA ILE A 148 5.60 -17.84 3.73
C ILE A 148 6.88 -17.87 4.57
N ASN A 149 7.18 -16.81 5.30
CA ASN A 149 8.35 -16.76 6.19
C ASN A 149 8.31 -17.86 7.26
N HIS A 150 7.15 -18.08 7.86
CA HIS A 150 6.97 -19.18 8.82
C HIS A 150 7.22 -20.54 8.16
N THR A 151 6.67 -20.78 6.98
CA THR A 151 6.91 -22.03 6.23
C THR A 151 8.40 -22.21 5.93
N VAL A 152 9.06 -21.16 5.47
CA VAL A 152 10.51 -21.19 5.19
C VAL A 152 11.31 -21.50 6.45
N SER A 153 10.95 -20.94 7.62
CA SER A 153 11.68 -21.13 8.87
C SER A 153 11.62 -22.58 9.44
N ILE A 154 10.59 -23.34 9.07
CA ILE A 154 10.42 -24.74 9.51
C ILE A 154 10.95 -25.76 8.49
N LEU A 155 11.30 -25.34 7.28
CA LEU A 155 11.84 -26.23 6.25
C LEU A 155 13.31 -26.54 6.51
N PRO A 156 13.72 -27.82 6.43
CA PRO A 156 15.14 -28.19 6.42
C PRO A 156 15.89 -27.52 5.27
N PRO A 157 17.15 -27.10 5.46
CA PRO A 157 17.93 -26.40 4.43
C PRO A 157 17.98 -27.15 3.09
N GLU A 158 18.07 -28.46 3.13
CA GLU A 158 18.09 -29.32 1.92
C GLU A 158 16.79 -29.20 1.10
N ARG A 159 15.66 -29.12 1.78
CA ARG A 159 14.37 -28.93 1.12
C ARG A 159 14.15 -27.49 0.69
N LEU A 160 14.62 -26.52 1.45
CA LEU A 160 14.55 -25.13 1.07
C LEU A 160 15.30 -24.87 -0.23
N ALA A 161 16.48 -25.48 -0.40
CA ALA A 161 17.29 -25.36 -1.63
C ALA A 161 16.58 -25.89 -2.90
N THR A 162 15.59 -26.76 -2.77
CA THR A 162 14.77 -27.27 -3.90
C THR A 162 13.57 -26.39 -4.20
N THR A 163 13.30 -25.36 -3.42
CA THR A 163 12.17 -24.43 -3.60
C THR A 163 12.65 -23.09 -4.12
N SER A 164 11.73 -22.32 -4.68
CA SER A 164 11.95 -20.91 -5.02
C SER A 164 11.64 -19.97 -3.85
N LEU A 165 11.32 -20.52 -2.68
CA LEU A 165 10.95 -19.73 -1.50
C LEU A 165 12.21 -19.14 -0.83
N LYS A 166 12.14 -17.88 -0.47
CA LYS A 166 13.17 -17.16 0.28
C LYS A 166 12.52 -16.41 1.44
N PRO A 167 13.18 -16.32 2.60
CA PRO A 167 12.70 -15.45 3.67
C PRO A 167 12.79 -13.99 3.21
N ILE A 168 11.78 -13.20 3.56
CA ILE A 168 11.70 -11.79 3.17
C ILE A 168 11.57 -10.97 4.44
N ASN A 169 12.56 -10.13 4.70
CA ASN A 169 12.47 -9.16 5.76
C ASN A 169 11.58 -8.00 5.33
N TYR A 170 10.58 -7.67 6.13
CA TYR A 170 9.74 -6.52 5.84
C TYR A 170 9.48 -5.66 7.08
N MET A 171 9.31 -4.38 6.85
CA MET A 171 8.88 -3.40 7.84
C MET A 171 7.76 -2.56 7.24
N VAL A 172 6.73 -2.28 8.04
CA VAL A 172 5.58 -1.47 7.61
C VAL A 172 5.55 -0.18 8.41
N ILE A 173 5.46 0.93 7.69
CA ILE A 173 5.15 2.26 8.24
C ILE A 173 3.88 2.73 7.57
N SER A 174 2.86 2.97 8.36
CA SER A 174 1.58 3.43 7.87
C SER A 174 0.88 4.23 8.97
N PRO A 175 0.29 5.38 8.65
CA PRO A 175 -0.45 6.18 9.61
C PRO A 175 -1.68 5.41 10.09
N GLN A 176 -2.08 5.67 11.33
CA GLN A 176 -3.31 5.13 11.87
C GLN A 176 -4.51 5.75 11.14
N LEU A 177 -5.44 4.91 10.70
CA LEU A 177 -6.59 5.33 9.90
C LEU A 177 -7.45 6.38 10.62
N ASP A 178 -7.62 6.26 11.92
CA ASP A 178 -8.40 7.21 12.73
C ASP A 178 -7.75 8.62 12.79
N LYS A 179 -6.42 8.71 12.81
CA LYS A 179 -5.71 9.99 12.71
C LYS A 179 -5.91 10.62 11.34
N LEU A 180 -5.82 9.80 10.29
CA LEU A 180 -6.02 10.24 8.91
C LEU A 180 -7.46 10.76 8.69
N GLU A 181 -8.47 10.02 9.19
CA GLU A 181 -9.88 10.42 9.14
C GLU A 181 -10.15 11.74 9.84
N ARG A 182 -9.60 11.91 11.06
CA ARG A 182 -9.72 13.17 11.81
C ARG A 182 -9.09 14.34 11.08
N LEU A 183 -7.90 14.12 10.51
CA LEU A 183 -7.19 15.13 9.75
C LEU A 183 -7.99 15.51 8.48
N ALA A 184 -8.49 14.54 7.72
CA ALA A 184 -9.33 14.80 6.56
C ALA A 184 -10.61 15.57 6.93
N ALA A 185 -11.28 15.21 8.01
CA ALA A 185 -12.47 15.92 8.49
C ALA A 185 -12.15 17.39 8.87
N GLN A 186 -10.99 17.63 9.50
CA GLN A 186 -10.54 18.98 9.86
C GLN A 186 -10.33 19.89 8.64
N TYR A 187 -9.78 19.34 7.55
CA TYR A 187 -9.47 20.10 6.35
C TYR A 187 -10.54 20.01 5.24
N ALA A 188 -11.65 19.33 5.48
CA ALA A 188 -12.75 19.19 4.51
C ALA A 188 -13.33 20.54 4.02
N HIS A 189 -13.22 21.58 4.84
CA HIS A 189 -13.66 22.93 4.51
C HIS A 189 -12.82 23.62 3.42
N THR A 190 -11.60 23.13 3.16
CA THR A 190 -10.69 23.67 2.13
C THR A 190 -11.05 23.22 0.72
N LEU A 191 -11.89 22.19 0.57
CA LEU A 191 -12.33 21.69 -0.71
C LEU A 191 -13.09 22.76 -1.52
N PRO A 192 -12.98 22.77 -2.86
CA PRO A 192 -13.81 23.60 -3.72
C PRO A 192 -15.30 23.42 -3.45
N ALA A 193 -16.08 24.49 -3.58
CA ALA A 193 -17.52 24.48 -3.22
C ALA A 193 -18.34 23.41 -3.96
N SER A 194 -18.00 23.13 -5.22
CA SER A 194 -18.62 22.06 -6.02
C SER A 194 -18.39 20.67 -5.43
N ILE A 195 -17.17 20.40 -4.97
CA ILE A 195 -16.80 19.12 -4.31
C ILE A 195 -17.42 19.05 -2.93
N GLN A 196 -17.44 20.15 -2.16
CA GLN A 196 -18.12 20.20 -0.86
C GLN A 196 -19.60 19.87 -0.98
N LEU A 197 -20.30 20.40 -2.01
CA LEU A 197 -21.71 20.12 -2.26
C LEU A 197 -21.93 18.63 -2.57
N PHE A 198 -21.08 18.06 -3.43
CA PHE A 198 -21.12 16.64 -3.77
C PHE A 198 -20.88 15.75 -2.53
N VAL A 199 -19.86 16.07 -1.75
CA VAL A 199 -19.49 15.33 -0.52
C VAL A 199 -20.59 15.44 0.54
N ARG A 200 -21.25 16.62 0.69
CA ARG A 200 -22.41 16.79 1.58
C ARG A 200 -23.62 15.99 1.12
N GLY A 201 -23.94 16.04 -0.17
CA GLY A 201 -25.08 15.30 -0.75
C GLY A 201 -24.89 13.78 -0.71
N SER A 202 -23.64 13.30 -0.77
CA SER A 202 -23.33 11.87 -0.76
C SER A 202 -23.26 11.23 0.63
N GLY A 203 -23.31 12.02 1.71
CA GLY A 203 -23.18 11.52 3.10
C GLY A 203 -21.77 11.14 3.51
N MET A 204 -20.74 11.52 2.75
CA MET A 204 -19.32 11.24 3.04
C MET A 204 -18.83 11.90 4.34
N PHE A 205 -19.50 12.93 4.85
CA PHE A 205 -19.23 13.53 6.17
C PHE A 205 -19.66 12.67 7.36
N LYS A 206 -20.46 11.62 7.14
CA LYS A 206 -20.78 10.67 8.21
C LYS A 206 -19.56 9.77 8.45
N LYS A 207 -19.33 9.35 9.70
CA LYS A 207 -18.17 8.52 10.13
C LYS A 207 -17.79 7.36 9.18
N SER A 208 -18.73 6.87 8.38
CA SER A 208 -18.55 5.77 7.43
C SER A 208 -17.96 6.17 6.07
N GLY A 209 -17.86 7.47 5.76
CA GLY A 209 -17.39 8.00 4.47
C GLY A 209 -16.12 8.83 4.54
N SER A 210 -15.60 9.08 5.74
CA SER A 210 -14.43 9.94 5.97
C SER A 210 -13.14 9.40 5.34
N ASN A 211 -13.02 8.08 5.15
CA ASN A 211 -11.87 7.48 4.49
C ASN A 211 -11.74 7.94 3.03
N LEU A 212 -12.85 7.99 2.30
CA LEU A 212 -12.81 8.46 0.90
C LEU A 212 -12.47 9.95 0.80
N LEU A 213 -12.83 10.72 1.82
CA LEU A 213 -12.54 12.15 1.86
C LEU A 213 -11.04 12.44 1.84
N SER A 214 -10.22 11.65 2.52
CA SER A 214 -8.76 11.82 2.55
C SER A 214 -8.11 11.66 1.16
N TYR A 215 -8.73 10.90 0.27
CA TYR A 215 -8.28 10.73 -1.11
C TYR A 215 -8.72 11.85 -2.05
N LEU A 216 -9.60 12.74 -1.61
CA LEU A 216 -10.14 13.84 -2.42
C LEU A 216 -9.53 15.20 -2.08
N ILE A 217 -8.90 15.33 -0.91
CA ILE A 217 -8.31 16.60 -0.48
C ILE A 217 -6.87 16.69 -0.97
N PHE A 218 -6.66 17.46 -2.05
CA PHE A 218 -5.33 17.77 -2.59
C PHE A 218 -4.84 19.17 -2.22
N GLU A 219 -5.49 19.80 -1.23
CA GLU A 219 -5.17 21.15 -0.81
C GLU A 219 -3.86 21.20 0.00
N ALA A 220 -3.07 22.26 -0.24
CA ALA A 220 -1.75 22.41 0.38
C ALA A 220 -1.76 22.34 1.92
N PRO A 221 -2.73 22.91 2.66
CA PRO A 221 -2.78 22.79 4.12
C PRO A 221 -2.92 21.33 4.59
N PHE A 222 -3.76 20.55 3.91
CA PHE A 222 -3.96 19.13 4.23
C PHE A 222 -2.72 18.29 3.92
N THR A 223 -2.15 18.47 2.73
CA THR A 223 -0.95 17.70 2.34
C THR A 223 0.24 18.02 3.24
N LYS A 224 0.39 19.28 3.69
CA LYS A 224 1.40 19.66 4.68
C LYS A 224 1.19 18.93 6.01
N ALA A 225 -0.03 18.91 6.51
CA ALA A 225 -0.37 18.23 7.76
C ALA A 225 -0.17 16.70 7.66
N LEU A 226 -0.43 16.10 6.48
CA LEU A 226 -0.11 14.69 6.22
C LEU A 226 1.40 14.41 6.24
N ILE A 227 2.21 15.30 5.67
CA ILE A 227 3.67 15.19 5.70
C ILE A 227 4.17 15.27 7.15
N GLU A 228 3.67 16.19 7.93
CA GLU A 228 4.01 16.35 9.36
C GLU A 228 3.61 15.10 10.17
N LEU A 229 2.41 14.54 9.93
CA LEU A 229 1.97 13.30 10.54
C LEU A 229 2.91 12.14 10.20
N GLY A 230 3.20 11.94 8.91
CA GLY A 230 4.09 10.87 8.46
C GLY A 230 5.50 11.02 9.01
N TYR A 231 6.02 12.25 9.09
CA TYR A 231 7.32 12.53 9.68
C TYR A 231 7.36 12.19 11.17
N SER A 232 6.36 12.62 11.95
CA SER A 232 6.31 12.36 13.39
C SER A 232 6.22 10.86 13.70
N GLU A 233 5.36 10.11 12.98
CA GLU A 233 5.21 8.68 13.18
C GLU A 233 6.46 7.88 12.75
N ALA A 234 7.13 8.30 11.68
CA ALA A 234 8.42 7.72 11.29
C ALA A 234 9.51 8.03 12.33
N LYS A 235 9.49 9.23 12.90
CA LYS A 235 10.45 9.66 13.94
C LYS A 235 10.28 8.87 15.24
N GLU A 236 9.05 8.57 15.64
CA GLU A 236 8.76 7.71 16.80
C GLU A 236 9.39 6.30 16.64
N ARG A 237 9.54 5.83 15.40
CA ARG A 237 10.12 4.53 15.06
C ARG A 237 11.53 4.62 14.47
N GLU A 238 12.25 5.71 14.69
CA GLU A 238 13.56 5.97 14.08
C GLU A 238 14.58 4.86 14.36
N ALA A 239 14.64 4.34 15.57
CA ALA A 239 15.58 3.28 15.95
C ALA A 239 15.31 1.97 15.18
N GLU A 240 14.05 1.59 15.04
CA GLU A 240 13.64 0.42 14.27
C GLU A 240 13.96 0.61 12.78
N LEU A 241 13.67 1.79 12.23
CA LEU A 241 13.97 2.14 10.85
C LEU A 241 15.46 2.07 10.57
N LYS A 242 16.30 2.63 11.44
CA LYS A 242 17.75 2.58 11.29
C LYS A 242 18.27 1.14 11.30
N THR A 243 17.80 0.32 12.23
CA THR A 243 18.17 -1.09 12.29
C THR A 243 17.72 -1.85 11.04
N PHE A 244 16.51 -1.55 10.55
CA PHE A 244 16.01 -2.16 9.33
C PHE A 244 16.77 -1.73 8.08
N LEU A 245 17.07 -0.45 7.93
CA LEU A 245 17.73 0.08 6.73
C LEU A 245 19.25 -0.18 6.73
N PHE A 246 19.90 -0.15 7.90
CA PHE A 246 21.34 -0.25 8.05
C PHE A 246 21.71 -1.36 9.06
N PRO A 247 21.49 -2.62 8.72
CA PRO A 247 21.86 -3.73 9.62
C PRO A 247 23.38 -3.76 9.80
N ALA A 248 23.82 -3.99 11.04
CA ALA A 248 25.24 -4.01 11.40
C ALA A 248 26.06 -5.11 10.69
N ASN A 249 25.40 -6.20 10.25
CA ASN A 249 26.03 -7.30 9.51
C ASN A 249 25.16 -7.72 8.34
N LEU A 250 25.52 -7.31 7.13
CA LEU A 250 24.87 -7.80 5.90
C LEU A 250 25.15 -9.29 5.63
N ALA A 251 26.22 -9.87 6.20
CA ALA A 251 26.63 -11.25 5.98
C ALA A 251 25.88 -12.30 6.82
N ASP A 252 25.32 -11.93 7.98
CA ASP A 252 24.68 -12.89 8.90
C ASP A 252 23.14 -13.01 8.69
N GLN A 253 22.55 -12.27 7.79
CA GLN A 253 21.10 -12.23 7.62
C GLN A 253 20.54 -13.16 6.53
N ASP A 254 21.38 -13.86 5.77
CA ASP A 254 20.94 -14.97 4.92
C ASP A 254 20.55 -16.22 5.73
N ALA A 255 20.86 -16.25 7.01
CA ALA A 255 20.48 -17.29 7.97
C ALA A 255 19.42 -16.74 8.96
N GLY A 256 18.18 -16.74 8.53
CA GLY A 256 17.00 -17.01 9.38
C GLY A 256 16.83 -16.27 10.70
N ASN A 257 16.81 -14.94 10.74
CA ASN A 257 16.22 -14.25 11.88
C ASN A 257 15.24 -13.16 11.40
N SER A 258 14.04 -13.59 11.03
CA SER A 258 12.92 -12.69 10.86
C SER A 258 12.50 -12.17 12.24
N THR A 259 12.93 -10.98 12.59
CA THR A 259 12.33 -10.23 13.69
C THR A 259 10.90 -9.92 13.29
N VAL A 260 10.00 -10.85 13.51
CA VAL A 260 8.56 -10.66 13.40
C VAL A 260 8.19 -9.68 14.49
N LEU A 261 8.04 -8.42 14.14
CA LEU A 261 7.40 -7.46 15.03
C LEU A 261 5.99 -7.97 15.30
N ASN A 262 5.81 -8.53 16.50
CA ASN A 262 4.54 -8.97 17.00
C ASN A 262 3.53 -7.82 16.89
N PHE A 263 2.52 -7.99 16.05
CA PHE A 263 1.29 -7.24 16.15
C PHE A 263 0.71 -7.52 17.55
N ARG A 264 0.94 -6.61 18.50
CA ARG A 264 0.23 -6.68 19.76
C ARG A 264 -1.25 -6.55 19.48
N ARG A 265 -1.97 -7.66 19.53
CA ARG A 265 -3.42 -7.63 19.74
C ARG A 265 -3.64 -6.82 21.03
N PRO A 266 -4.55 -5.84 21.07
CA PRO A 266 -4.96 -5.26 22.33
C PRO A 266 -5.47 -6.41 23.19
N SER A 267 -4.93 -6.53 24.40
CA SER A 267 -5.38 -7.47 25.40
C SER A 267 -6.88 -7.32 25.58
N GLN A 268 -7.62 -8.40 25.30
CA GLN A 268 -9.00 -8.51 25.76
C GLN A 268 -8.93 -8.37 27.30
N SER A 269 -9.37 -7.24 27.83
CA SER A 269 -9.62 -7.09 29.22
C SER A 269 -10.70 -8.10 29.58
N GLU A 270 -10.30 -9.10 30.36
CA GLU A 270 -11.22 -9.99 31.06
C GLU A 270 -12.21 -9.14 31.85
N THR A 271 -13.41 -9.01 31.34
CA THR A 271 -14.53 -8.60 32.17
C THR A 271 -14.85 -9.80 33.04
N GLY A 272 -14.25 -9.79 34.24
CA GLY A 272 -14.57 -10.72 35.29
C GLY A 272 -16.04 -10.70 35.60
N SER A 273 -16.64 -11.86 35.50
CA SER A 273 -17.88 -12.25 36.15
C SER A 273 -17.72 -12.10 37.66
N SER A 274 -18.59 -11.37 38.28
CA SER A 274 -18.92 -11.59 39.69
C SER A 274 -20.34 -11.15 39.98
N ALA A 275 -21.09 -12.10 40.45
CA ALA A 275 -22.37 -12.12 41.15
C ALA A 275 -23.63 -11.74 40.36
#